data_315b74014a9dfbd658613c22b58ccb3d
#
_entry.id   315b74014a9dfbd658613c22b58ccb3d
#
_cell.length_a   1.000
_cell.length_b   1.000
_cell.length_c   1.000
_cell.angle_alpha   90.00
_cell.angle_beta   90.00
_cell.angle_gamma   90.00
#
_symmetry.space_group_name_H-M   'P 1'
#
loop_
_entity.id
_entity.type
_entity.pdbx_description
1 polymer ?
#
loop_
_entity_poly.entity_id
_entity_poly.type
_entity_poly.pdbx_seq_one_letter_code
_entity_poly.pdbx_strand_id
1 'polypeptide(L)'
;MIKKQEALLLFAGYGSGTQERMIEMRISSKEVFDRENVFGQGQANTAFAQYFIGNSYLNPLTEPGKSPVFLANVTFEPGCRNNWHIHHASSGGGQILICTAGEGWYQEEGKQAVSLVPGMVITIPAGVKHWHGAKRDSWFSHIAFEVPGENTSNEWLEPVDDEAYNGLE
;
A
#
# COMPACT_ATOMS: atom_id res chain seq x y z
N MET A 1 -12.59 -22.64 -15.87
CA MET A 1 -13.05 -21.28 -15.54
C MET A 1 -12.52 -20.96 -14.14
N ILE A 2 -11.36 -20.33 -14.07
CA ILE A 2 -10.73 -19.93 -12.79
C ILE A 2 -11.53 -18.72 -12.30
N LYS A 3 -12.21 -18.86 -11.16
CA LYS A 3 -12.86 -17.71 -10.49
C LYS A 3 -11.74 -16.75 -10.08
N LYS A 4 -11.72 -15.54 -10.65
CA LYS A 4 -10.88 -14.44 -10.14
C LYS A 4 -11.23 -14.26 -8.66
N GLN A 5 -10.26 -14.49 -7.78
CA GLN A 5 -10.40 -14.13 -6.37
C GLN A 5 -10.37 -12.61 -6.27
N GLU A 6 -11.29 -12.05 -5.50
CA GLU A 6 -11.35 -10.61 -5.22
C GLU A 6 -10.56 -10.29 -3.96
N ALA A 7 -9.94 -9.10 -3.91
CA ALA A 7 -9.31 -8.64 -2.69
C ALA A 7 -10.35 -8.45 -1.58
N LEU A 8 -10.04 -8.93 -0.39
CA LEU A 8 -10.89 -8.79 0.78
C LEU A 8 -10.51 -7.54 1.56
N LEU A 9 -11.46 -6.62 1.69
CA LEU A 9 -11.34 -5.42 2.52
C LEU A 9 -11.83 -5.75 3.93
N LEU A 10 -10.93 -5.71 4.91
CA LEU A 10 -11.29 -5.89 6.31
C LEU A 10 -11.08 -4.59 7.08
N PHE A 11 -12.15 -4.08 7.69
CA PHE A 11 -12.05 -3.03 8.69
C PHE A 11 -11.85 -3.68 10.05
N ALA A 12 -10.71 -3.44 10.69
CA ALA A 12 -10.51 -3.82 12.08
C ALA A 12 -11.43 -2.93 12.94
N GLY A 13 -12.59 -3.48 13.27
CA GLY A 13 -13.61 -3.06 14.23
C GLY A 13 -13.54 -1.63 14.78
N TYR A 14 -14.18 -0.69 14.08
CA TYR A 14 -14.53 0.61 14.66
C TYR A 14 -16.04 0.81 14.61
N GLY A 15 -16.63 1.11 15.80
CA GLY A 15 -18.01 1.47 15.93
C GLY A 15 -18.37 2.82 15.28
N SER A 16 -19.61 3.24 15.34
CA SER A 16 -20.31 4.31 14.63
C SER A 16 -19.72 5.75 14.64
N GLY A 17 -18.44 5.93 14.98
CA GLY A 17 -17.70 7.20 14.92
C GLY A 17 -16.75 7.33 13.72
N THR A 18 -16.86 6.48 12.73
CA THR A 18 -15.86 6.29 11.66
C THR A 18 -15.78 7.45 10.68
N GLN A 19 -16.86 8.16 10.41
CA GLN A 19 -16.86 9.20 9.37
C GLN A 19 -16.23 10.53 9.84
N GLU A 20 -16.42 10.92 11.08
CA GLU A 20 -15.77 12.12 11.65
C GLU A 20 -14.26 11.89 11.90
N ARG A 21 -13.86 10.67 12.27
CA ARG A 21 -12.45 10.31 12.44
C ARG A 21 -11.67 10.21 11.13
N MET A 22 -12.34 9.89 10.01
CA MET A 22 -11.69 9.81 8.69
C MET A 22 -11.21 11.19 8.20
N ILE A 23 -11.84 12.29 8.61
CA ILE A 23 -11.44 13.65 8.24
C ILE A 23 -10.15 14.08 8.97
N GLU A 24 -9.88 13.53 10.15
CA GLU A 24 -8.68 13.84 10.95
C GLU A 24 -7.43 13.00 10.61
N MET A 25 -7.53 12.02 9.71
CA MET A 25 -6.40 11.11 9.38
C MET A 25 -5.52 11.62 8.24
N ARG A 26 -5.95 12.68 7.55
CA ARG A 26 -5.16 13.32 6.49
C ARG A 26 -3.99 14.10 7.11
N ILE A 27 -2.78 13.70 6.77
CA ILE A 27 -1.56 14.27 7.33
C ILE A 27 -0.73 14.90 6.22
N SER A 28 -0.82 16.23 6.08
CA SER A 28 -0.02 17.00 5.11
C SER A 28 1.35 17.40 5.67
N SER A 29 1.48 17.55 6.98
CA SER A 29 2.73 17.93 7.64
C SER A 29 3.61 16.72 7.91
N LYS A 30 4.88 16.79 7.47
CA LYS A 30 5.87 15.76 7.75
C LYS A 30 6.11 15.58 9.25
N GLU A 31 6.15 16.67 10.01
CA GLU A 31 6.36 16.61 11.46
C GLU A 31 5.24 15.85 12.18
N VAL A 32 3.99 16.08 11.78
CA VAL A 32 2.84 15.34 12.30
C VAL A 32 2.95 13.87 11.88
N PHE A 33 3.27 13.61 10.61
CA PHE A 33 3.42 12.25 10.10
C PHE A 33 4.51 11.46 10.83
N ASP A 34 5.67 12.05 11.08
CA ASP A 34 6.77 11.39 11.78
C ASP A 34 6.39 10.97 13.22
N ARG A 35 5.52 11.73 13.86
CA ARG A 35 4.98 11.39 15.18
C ARG A 35 3.95 10.26 15.13
N GLU A 36 3.11 10.23 14.11
CA GLU A 36 2.03 9.23 13.95
C GLU A 36 2.52 7.92 13.31
N ASN A 37 3.62 7.95 12.55
CA ASN A 37 4.19 6.78 11.90
C ASN A 37 5.04 5.96 12.87
N VAL A 38 4.39 5.08 13.63
CA VAL A 38 5.00 4.30 14.73
C VAL A 38 6.15 3.37 14.28
N PHE A 39 6.22 3.01 13.01
CA PHE A 39 7.29 2.17 12.46
C PHE A 39 8.45 2.99 11.86
N GLY A 40 8.31 4.32 11.82
CA GLY A 40 9.30 5.20 11.22
C GLY A 40 9.34 5.17 9.70
N GLN A 41 9.90 6.23 9.12
CA GLN A 41 9.94 6.41 7.66
C GLN A 41 10.89 5.43 6.96
N GLY A 42 12.03 5.11 7.59
CA GLY A 42 13.08 4.32 6.96
C GLY A 42 13.98 5.13 6.02
N GLN A 43 14.63 4.44 5.09
CA GLN A 43 15.55 5.02 4.11
C GLN A 43 14.86 5.28 2.77
N ALA A 44 15.41 6.20 1.97
CA ALA A 44 14.92 6.43 0.62
C ALA A 44 14.90 5.12 -0.18
N ASN A 45 13.77 4.85 -0.83
CA ASN A 45 13.53 3.61 -1.58
C ASN A 45 14.22 3.65 -2.96
N THR A 46 15.55 3.76 -2.97
CA THR A 46 16.34 3.94 -4.19
C THR A 46 16.33 2.71 -5.09
N ALA A 47 16.27 1.51 -4.52
CA ALA A 47 16.29 0.26 -5.28
C ALA A 47 15.06 0.08 -6.19
N PHE A 48 13.92 0.61 -5.78
CA PHE A 48 12.65 0.50 -6.51
C PHE A 48 12.16 1.84 -7.06
N ALA A 49 12.96 2.92 -6.96
CA ALA A 49 12.54 4.28 -7.33
C ALA A 49 11.97 4.38 -8.76
N GLN A 50 12.49 3.58 -9.70
CA GLN A 50 12.00 3.53 -11.08
C GLN A 50 10.54 3.07 -11.23
N TYR A 51 9.99 2.44 -10.20
CA TYR A 51 8.62 1.93 -10.18
C TYR A 51 7.66 2.82 -9.37
N PHE A 52 8.11 4.03 -9.00
CA PHE A 52 7.32 4.97 -8.23
C PHE A 52 7.30 6.34 -8.92
N ILE A 53 6.17 7.01 -8.85
CA ILE A 53 6.04 8.43 -9.13
C ILE A 53 6.11 9.16 -7.78
N GLY A 54 7.06 10.11 -7.64
CA GLY A 54 7.32 10.78 -6.37
C GLY A 54 8.27 10.01 -5.45
N ASN A 55 8.41 10.48 -4.22
CA ASN A 55 9.37 9.94 -3.26
C ASN A 55 8.71 8.92 -2.33
N SER A 56 9.36 7.78 -2.17
CA SER A 56 8.98 6.74 -1.22
C SER A 56 10.16 6.30 -0.36
N TYR A 57 9.85 5.69 0.77
CA TYR A 57 10.83 5.25 1.75
C TYR A 57 10.50 3.83 2.19
N LEU A 58 11.53 3.08 2.55
CA LEU A 58 11.40 1.69 2.96
C LEU A 58 12.08 1.48 4.31
N ASN A 59 11.35 0.92 5.25
CA ASN A 59 11.87 0.49 6.54
C ASN A 59 11.59 -1.01 6.73
N PRO A 60 12.57 -1.90 6.46
CA PRO A 60 12.43 -3.33 6.74
C PRO A 60 12.16 -3.56 8.23
N LEU A 61 11.10 -4.28 8.55
CA LEU A 61 10.71 -4.63 9.92
C LEU A 61 11.19 -6.04 10.29
N THR A 62 11.52 -6.85 9.29
CA THR A 62 12.10 -8.18 9.47
C THR A 62 13.42 -8.28 8.72
N GLU A 63 14.35 -9.08 9.25
CA GLU A 63 15.65 -9.32 8.62
C GLU A 63 15.54 -10.42 7.56
N PRO A 64 15.95 -10.17 6.31
CA PRO A 64 16.03 -11.19 5.28
C PRO A 64 16.88 -12.39 5.73
N GLY A 65 16.37 -13.61 5.53
CA GLY A 65 17.05 -14.84 5.91
C GLY A 65 16.96 -15.23 7.39
N LYS A 66 16.48 -14.33 8.28
CA LYS A 66 16.20 -14.65 9.68
C LYS A 66 14.72 -14.83 9.97
N SER A 67 13.86 -14.17 9.22
CA SER A 67 12.41 -14.31 9.32
C SER A 67 11.89 -15.15 8.16
N PRO A 68 10.89 -16.03 8.39
CA PRO A 68 10.24 -16.78 7.31
C PRO A 68 9.39 -15.87 6.40
N VAL A 69 9.15 -14.63 6.80
CA VAL A 69 8.36 -13.64 6.04
C VAL A 69 9.10 -12.30 5.99
N PHE A 70 8.91 -11.57 4.91
CA PHE A 70 9.40 -10.21 4.77
C PHE A 70 8.27 -9.21 5.06
N LEU A 71 8.55 -8.30 5.99
CA LEU A 71 7.70 -7.17 6.34
C LEU A 71 8.50 -5.89 6.20
N ALA A 72 7.92 -4.89 5.56
CA ALA A 72 8.49 -3.56 5.50
C ALA A 72 7.42 -2.49 5.67
N ASN A 73 7.72 -1.45 6.43
CA ASN A 73 6.91 -0.24 6.42
C ASN A 73 7.30 0.59 5.19
N VAL A 74 6.36 0.79 4.28
CA VAL A 74 6.55 1.60 3.07
C VAL A 74 5.86 2.94 3.30
N THR A 75 6.63 4.02 3.16
CA THR A 75 6.15 5.38 3.33
C THR A 75 6.15 6.11 2.00
N PHE A 76 5.09 6.85 1.73
CA PHE A 76 4.84 7.63 0.52
C PHE A 76 4.68 9.11 0.91
N GLU A 77 5.40 9.99 0.23
CA GLU A 77 5.11 11.43 0.28
C GLU A 77 3.76 11.75 -0.35
N PRO A 78 3.15 12.91 -0.04
CA PRO A 78 1.92 13.35 -0.71
C PRO A 78 2.04 13.26 -2.22
N GLY A 79 1.08 12.60 -2.88
CA GLY A 79 1.08 12.37 -4.33
C GLY A 79 1.92 11.20 -4.82
N CYS A 80 2.77 10.61 -3.99
CA CYS A 80 3.59 9.46 -4.37
C CYS A 80 2.75 8.19 -4.50
N ARG A 81 2.99 7.44 -5.57
CA ARG A 81 2.33 6.16 -5.85
C ARG A 81 3.26 5.21 -6.59
N ASN A 82 3.06 3.91 -6.44
CA ASN A 82 3.78 2.93 -7.25
C ASN A 82 3.08 2.72 -8.60
N ASN A 83 3.80 2.10 -9.52
CA ASN A 83 3.27 1.64 -10.80
C ASN A 83 2.24 0.53 -10.57
N TRP A 84 1.43 0.26 -11.59
CA TRP A 84 0.69 -0.98 -11.68
C TRP A 84 1.66 -2.15 -11.57
N HIS A 85 1.27 -3.17 -10.80
CA HIS A 85 2.09 -4.37 -10.61
C HIS A 85 1.25 -5.58 -10.24
N ILE A 86 1.88 -6.74 -10.33
CA ILE A 86 1.27 -8.04 -10.02
C ILE A 86 2.23 -8.84 -9.16
N HIS A 87 1.74 -9.43 -8.09
CA HIS A 87 2.43 -10.46 -7.33
C HIS A 87 2.00 -11.82 -7.87
N HIS A 88 2.89 -12.51 -8.57
CA HIS A 88 2.63 -13.83 -9.12
C HIS A 88 2.95 -14.93 -8.11
N ALA A 89 2.20 -16.01 -8.16
CA ALA A 89 2.51 -17.28 -7.50
C ALA A 89 1.73 -18.41 -8.16
N SER A 90 2.27 -19.63 -8.15
CA SER A 90 1.55 -20.83 -8.61
C SER A 90 0.62 -21.39 -7.53
N SER A 91 0.91 -21.10 -6.24
CA SER A 91 0.10 -21.47 -5.09
C SER A 91 0.39 -20.51 -3.92
N GLY A 92 -0.61 -20.09 -3.16
CA GLY A 92 -0.47 -19.03 -2.15
C GLY A 92 -0.08 -17.70 -2.77
N GLY A 93 0.84 -16.97 -2.13
CA GLY A 93 1.36 -15.70 -2.65
C GLY A 93 0.37 -14.53 -2.57
N GLY A 94 0.73 -13.45 -3.22
CA GLY A 94 0.02 -12.17 -3.15
C GLY A 94 0.62 -11.24 -2.09
N GLN A 95 -0.13 -10.21 -1.72
CA GLN A 95 0.34 -9.20 -0.78
C GLN A 95 -0.75 -8.83 0.23
N ILE A 96 -0.34 -8.48 1.44
CA ILE A 96 -1.22 -7.84 2.42
C ILE A 96 -0.67 -6.46 2.74
N LEU A 97 -1.53 -5.45 2.72
CA LEU A 97 -1.24 -4.10 3.17
C LEU A 97 -1.93 -3.87 4.51
N ILE A 98 -1.19 -3.39 5.51
CA ILE A 98 -1.72 -2.97 6.81
C ILE A 98 -1.46 -1.48 6.93
N CYS A 99 -2.49 -0.66 6.80
CA CYS A 99 -2.36 0.80 6.81
C CYS A 99 -2.03 1.30 8.22
N THR A 100 -0.98 2.11 8.35
CA THR A 100 -0.40 2.51 9.64
C THR A 100 -0.49 3.99 9.95
N ALA A 101 -0.37 4.88 8.95
CA ALA A 101 -0.44 6.33 9.15
C ALA A 101 -0.85 7.05 7.86
N GLY A 102 -1.54 8.19 8.02
CA GLY A 102 -1.98 9.05 6.92
C GLY A 102 -3.04 8.42 6.02
N GLU A 103 -3.23 8.99 4.83
CA GLU A 103 -4.26 8.52 3.89
C GLU A 103 -3.67 8.17 2.52
N GLY A 104 -4.15 7.08 1.95
CA GLY A 104 -3.72 6.59 0.65
C GLY A 104 -4.85 6.10 -0.25
N TRP A 105 -4.45 5.54 -1.36
CA TRP A 105 -5.31 4.88 -2.33
C TRP A 105 -4.82 3.46 -2.62
N TYR A 106 -5.76 2.57 -2.88
CA TYR A 106 -5.55 1.25 -3.48
C TYR A 106 -6.53 1.07 -4.64
N GLN A 107 -6.06 0.49 -5.74
CA GLN A 107 -6.94 0.18 -6.86
C GLN A 107 -6.51 -1.12 -7.56
N GLU A 108 -7.47 -1.99 -7.82
CA GLU A 108 -7.33 -3.10 -8.75
C GLU A 108 -7.73 -2.67 -10.16
N GLU A 109 -7.12 -3.27 -11.17
CA GLU A 109 -7.48 -3.01 -12.57
C GLU A 109 -8.97 -3.27 -12.81
N GLY A 110 -9.63 -2.29 -13.43
CA GLY A 110 -11.06 -2.35 -13.76
C GLY A 110 -12.01 -2.12 -12.58
N LYS A 111 -11.50 -1.78 -11.38
CA LYS A 111 -12.31 -1.42 -10.21
C LYS A 111 -12.13 0.04 -9.82
N GLN A 112 -13.03 0.55 -9.00
CA GLN A 112 -12.88 1.88 -8.40
C GLN A 112 -11.75 1.86 -7.36
N ALA A 113 -11.05 2.99 -7.23
CA ALA A 113 -10.06 3.18 -6.19
C ALA A 113 -10.73 3.20 -4.80
N VAL A 114 -10.03 2.63 -3.84
CA VAL A 114 -10.45 2.56 -2.44
C VAL A 114 -9.57 3.47 -1.61
N SER A 115 -10.18 4.36 -0.83
CA SER A 115 -9.46 5.20 0.13
C SER A 115 -8.94 4.35 1.28
N LEU A 116 -7.64 4.48 1.57
CA LEU A 116 -6.94 3.78 2.65
C LEU A 116 -6.73 4.71 3.83
N VAL A 117 -7.02 4.20 5.02
CA VAL A 117 -6.78 4.89 6.30
C VAL A 117 -6.17 3.93 7.32
N PRO A 118 -5.51 4.41 8.39
CA PRO A 118 -4.93 3.57 9.42
C PRO A 118 -5.91 2.57 10.02
N GLY A 119 -5.46 1.33 10.20
CA GLY A 119 -6.27 0.21 10.67
C GLY A 119 -6.94 -0.62 9.57
N MET A 120 -6.93 -0.16 8.32
CA MET A 120 -7.39 -0.99 7.20
C MET A 120 -6.37 -2.06 6.85
N VAL A 121 -6.89 -3.23 6.48
CA VAL A 121 -6.11 -4.36 5.97
C VAL A 121 -6.65 -4.75 4.60
N ILE A 122 -5.77 -4.74 3.60
CA ILE A 122 -6.09 -5.14 2.24
C ILE A 122 -5.38 -6.45 1.95
N THR A 123 -6.13 -7.49 1.61
CA THR A 123 -5.58 -8.76 1.14
C THR A 123 -5.67 -8.80 -0.37
N ILE A 124 -4.53 -8.88 -1.03
CA ILE A 124 -4.39 -8.86 -2.49
C ILE A 124 -3.94 -10.26 -2.93
N PRO A 125 -4.82 -11.05 -3.56
CA PRO A 125 -4.45 -12.37 -4.06
C PRO A 125 -3.37 -12.31 -5.13
N ALA A 126 -2.61 -13.40 -5.29
CA ALA A 126 -1.68 -13.53 -6.40
C ALA A 126 -2.41 -13.37 -7.75
N GLY A 127 -1.76 -12.73 -8.72
CA GLY A 127 -2.28 -12.49 -10.06
C GLY A 127 -3.21 -11.26 -10.18
N VAL A 128 -3.47 -10.54 -9.11
CA VAL A 128 -4.27 -9.29 -9.16
C VAL A 128 -3.37 -8.13 -9.56
N LYS A 129 -3.68 -7.48 -10.70
CA LYS A 129 -3.03 -6.23 -11.12
C LYS A 129 -3.60 -5.07 -10.30
N HIS A 130 -2.72 -4.35 -9.61
CA HIS A 130 -3.11 -3.28 -8.69
C HIS A 130 -2.00 -2.23 -8.55
N TRP A 131 -2.36 -1.13 -7.92
CA TRP A 131 -1.42 -0.11 -7.43
C TRP A 131 -1.90 0.44 -6.08
N HIS A 132 -0.99 1.09 -5.35
CA HIS A 132 -1.29 1.82 -4.13
C HIS A 132 -0.32 2.99 -3.94
N GLY A 133 -0.69 3.94 -3.09
CA GLY A 133 0.11 5.13 -2.83
C GLY A 133 -0.60 6.10 -1.92
N ALA A 134 0.04 7.25 -1.68
CA ALA A 134 -0.51 8.35 -0.89
C ALA A 134 -1.63 9.07 -1.63
N LYS A 135 -2.52 9.77 -0.90
CA LYS A 135 -3.35 10.84 -1.48
C LYS A 135 -2.49 12.06 -1.82
N ARG A 136 -3.00 12.95 -2.66
CA ARG A 136 -2.26 14.14 -3.15
C ARG A 136 -1.78 15.06 -2.04
N ASP A 137 -2.50 15.12 -0.95
CA ASP A 137 -2.34 16.05 0.16
C ASP A 137 -2.13 15.35 1.51
N SER A 138 -1.81 14.08 1.51
CA SER A 138 -1.50 13.31 2.70
C SER A 138 -0.26 12.47 2.54
N TRP A 139 0.61 12.45 3.52
CA TRP A 139 1.55 11.37 3.74
C TRP A 139 0.77 10.09 3.97
N PHE A 140 1.39 8.96 3.62
CA PHE A 140 0.78 7.64 3.81
C PHE A 140 1.85 6.61 4.14
N SER A 141 1.54 5.68 5.04
CA SER A 141 2.35 4.48 5.21
C SER A 141 1.51 3.25 5.47
N HIS A 142 2.05 2.12 5.05
CA HIS A 142 1.52 0.80 5.33
C HIS A 142 2.64 -0.21 5.52
N ILE A 143 2.38 -1.28 6.26
CA ILE A 143 3.22 -2.46 6.24
C ILE A 143 2.87 -3.24 4.98
N ALA A 144 3.86 -3.50 4.13
CA ALA A 144 3.80 -4.46 3.05
C ALA A 144 4.22 -5.83 3.57
N PHE A 145 3.35 -6.81 3.40
CA PHE A 145 3.58 -8.20 3.75
C PHE A 145 3.51 -9.05 2.49
N GLU A 146 4.64 -9.61 2.07
CA GLU A 146 4.69 -10.58 0.98
C GLU A 146 4.17 -11.92 1.49
N VAL A 147 3.01 -12.35 0.98
CA VAL A 147 2.41 -13.63 1.39
C VAL A 147 3.26 -14.79 0.84
N PRO A 148 3.68 -15.73 1.69
CA PRO A 148 4.43 -16.89 1.22
C PRO A 148 3.66 -17.70 0.18
N GLY A 149 4.38 -18.14 -0.85
CA GLY A 149 3.81 -18.90 -1.96
C GLY A 149 4.87 -19.67 -2.73
N GLU A 150 4.42 -20.46 -3.71
CA GLU A 150 5.28 -21.20 -4.62
C GLU A 150 5.52 -20.42 -5.92
N ASN A 151 6.75 -20.41 -6.41
CA ASN A 151 7.16 -19.71 -7.64
C ASN A 151 6.74 -18.25 -7.64
N THR A 152 6.96 -17.55 -6.52
CA THR A 152 6.60 -16.13 -6.36
C THR A 152 7.51 -15.24 -7.20
N SER A 153 6.92 -14.21 -7.83
CA SER A 153 7.65 -13.13 -8.50
C SER A 153 6.81 -11.87 -8.57
N ASN A 154 7.46 -10.71 -8.68
CA ASN A 154 6.80 -9.43 -8.84
C ASN A 154 6.99 -8.94 -10.27
N GLU A 155 5.91 -8.53 -10.92
CA GLU A 155 5.89 -7.92 -12.24
C GLU A 155 5.50 -6.46 -12.13
N TRP A 156 6.42 -5.57 -12.50
CA TRP A 156 6.18 -4.13 -12.56
C TRP A 156 5.72 -3.75 -13.96
N LEU A 157 4.66 -2.96 -14.04
CA LEU A 157 3.99 -2.58 -15.26
C LEU A 157 4.04 -1.05 -15.45
N GLU A 158 3.10 -0.53 -16.21
CA GLU A 158 3.01 0.89 -16.54
C GLU A 158 2.79 1.78 -15.32
N PRO A 159 3.23 3.04 -15.35
CA PRO A 159 2.87 4.04 -14.35
C PRO A 159 1.35 4.26 -14.29
N VAL A 160 0.85 4.61 -13.11
CA VAL A 160 -0.53 5.08 -12.95
C VAL A 160 -0.67 6.43 -13.64
N ASP A 161 -1.64 6.53 -14.53
CA ASP A 161 -1.92 7.76 -15.29
C ASP A 161 -2.24 8.95 -14.38
N ASP A 162 -1.63 10.09 -14.67
CA ASP A 162 -1.76 11.30 -13.84
C ASP A 162 -3.19 11.86 -13.84
N GLU A 163 -3.91 11.80 -14.97
CA GLU A 163 -5.29 12.28 -15.04
C GLU A 163 -6.22 11.40 -14.21
N ALA A 164 -6.07 10.06 -14.34
CA ALA A 164 -6.81 9.09 -13.54
C ALA A 164 -6.53 9.25 -12.06
N TYR A 165 -5.26 9.40 -11.65
CA TYR A 165 -4.90 9.60 -10.25
C TYR A 165 -5.42 10.94 -9.70
N ASN A 166 -5.28 12.03 -10.45
CA ASN A 166 -5.73 13.36 -10.03
C ASN A 166 -7.26 13.50 -9.98
N GLY A 167 -7.98 12.60 -10.64
CA GLY A 167 -9.45 12.52 -10.58
C GLY A 167 -9.97 11.80 -9.32
N LEU A 168 -9.09 11.23 -8.48
CA LEU A 168 -9.48 10.61 -7.21
C LEU A 168 -9.65 11.68 -6.13
N GLU A 169 -10.79 11.66 -5.42
CA GLU A 169 -11.14 12.59 -4.34
C GLU A 169 -11.10 11.92 -2.95
#